data_aadbf826e7afa78d078e2e27d7f1d9b4
#
_entry.id   aadbf826e7afa78d078e2e27d7f1d9b4
#
_cell.length_a   1.000
_cell.length_b   1.000
_cell.length_c   1.000
_cell.angle_alpha   90.00
_cell.angle_beta   90.00
_cell.angle_gamma   90.00
#
_symmetry.space_group_name_H-M   'P 1'
#
loop_
_entity.id
_entity.type
_entity.pdbx_description
1 polymer ?
#
loop_
_entity_poly.entity_id
_entity_poly.type
_entity_poly.pdbx_seq_one_letter_code
_entity_poly.pdbx_strand_id
1 'polypeptide(L)'
;MALELALFARFGLEVELNREVGWATIRDKIIYGELDAAHAPAGTAIAATLGLGCIPTPCVTGLVLNLHGNAVTLSEQLWRDGVRDGGTLRELIGTRAEPMTFGVAFQFSSHNFLLRCWLRANGIDPDRDVRLVVIPPAQMFANLEAGHLDGYCVGEPWNSLAVLSRRGWCVAASEDIARNHPEKVLMVREDFAEERAPEHVALVAALLEACRFCDQPENRERVIETLALPEYVNAPIHALRMSMCGSFDFGHGRIEKYPDFNVFSRNGANEPDARKAAWVLDMMERSGVLPDRSLISASTVQRIFRTDIYDSARTLLAARGASI
;
A
#
# COMPACT_ATOMS: atom_id res chain seq x y z
N MET A 1 -3.97 -2.14 15.43
CA MET A 1 -4.12 -1.07 16.47
C MET A 1 -5.58 -0.79 16.83
N ALA A 2 -6.53 -0.64 15.90
CA ALA A 2 -7.93 -0.38 16.28
C ALA A 2 -8.51 -1.47 17.18
N LEU A 3 -8.17 -2.74 16.95
CA LEU A 3 -8.55 -3.86 17.80
C LEU A 3 -7.85 -3.79 19.17
N GLU A 4 -6.53 -3.60 19.19
CA GLU A 4 -5.72 -3.55 20.41
C GLU A 4 -6.06 -2.39 21.36
N LEU A 5 -6.59 -1.32 20.81
CA LEU A 5 -7.05 -0.14 21.54
C LEU A 5 -8.56 -0.20 21.85
N ALA A 6 -9.21 -1.32 21.55
CA ALA A 6 -10.65 -1.53 21.68
C ALA A 6 -11.50 -0.42 21.00
N LEU A 7 -10.96 0.21 19.93
CA LEU A 7 -11.66 1.30 19.26
C LEU A 7 -12.95 0.83 18.59
N PHE A 8 -12.94 -0.35 17.98
CA PHE A 8 -14.16 -0.90 17.39
C PHE A 8 -15.28 -1.03 18.41
N ALA A 9 -15.02 -1.62 19.57
CA ALA A 9 -16.00 -1.74 20.66
C ALA A 9 -16.47 -0.37 21.18
N ARG A 10 -15.56 0.63 21.26
CA ARG A 10 -15.93 2.01 21.65
C ARG A 10 -16.90 2.66 20.68
N PHE A 11 -16.87 2.26 19.39
CA PHE A 11 -17.81 2.72 18.37
C PHE A 11 -19.01 1.79 18.20
N GLY A 12 -19.17 0.78 19.09
CA GLY A 12 -20.30 -0.14 19.07
C GLY A 12 -20.21 -1.23 18.00
N LEU A 13 -19.00 -1.52 17.53
CA LEU A 13 -18.73 -2.53 16.51
C LEU A 13 -18.10 -3.77 17.12
N GLU A 14 -18.56 -4.94 16.70
CA GLU A 14 -17.89 -6.21 16.86
C GLU A 14 -17.18 -6.55 15.54
N VAL A 15 -15.83 -6.59 15.56
CA VAL A 15 -15.01 -6.76 14.35
C VAL A 15 -14.10 -7.97 14.51
N GLU A 16 -14.23 -8.91 13.59
CA GLU A 16 -13.32 -10.03 13.40
C GLU A 16 -12.30 -9.70 12.30
N LEU A 17 -11.01 -9.88 12.60
CA LEU A 17 -9.93 -9.67 11.63
C LEU A 17 -9.57 -10.99 10.95
N ASN A 18 -9.78 -11.05 9.64
CA ASN A 18 -9.39 -12.16 8.79
C ASN A 18 -8.10 -11.81 8.02
N ARG A 19 -7.05 -12.61 8.22
CA ARG A 19 -5.77 -12.44 7.52
C ARG A 19 -5.77 -13.27 6.24
N GLU A 20 -5.54 -12.60 5.11
CA GLU A 20 -5.50 -13.22 3.79
C GLU A 20 -4.08 -13.24 3.19
N VAL A 21 -3.83 -14.19 2.29
CA VAL A 21 -2.50 -14.38 1.70
C VAL A 21 -2.17 -13.31 0.67
N GLY A 22 -3.16 -12.86 -0.10
CA GLY A 22 -2.92 -11.94 -1.22
C GLY A 22 -4.11 -11.05 -1.56
N TRP A 23 -3.82 -9.98 -2.28
CA TRP A 23 -4.80 -8.94 -2.61
C TRP A 23 -5.91 -9.40 -3.56
N ALA A 24 -5.65 -10.39 -4.42
CA ALA A 24 -6.69 -10.98 -5.26
C ALA A 24 -7.75 -11.70 -4.41
N THR A 25 -7.32 -12.48 -3.42
CA THR A 25 -8.21 -13.16 -2.48
C THR A 25 -9.05 -12.16 -1.69
N ILE A 26 -8.43 -11.08 -1.19
CA ILE A 26 -9.14 -10.01 -0.46
C ILE A 26 -10.21 -9.38 -1.35
N ARG A 27 -9.85 -9.01 -2.59
CA ARG A 27 -10.80 -8.45 -3.56
C ARG A 27 -11.99 -9.40 -3.79
N ASP A 28 -11.70 -10.67 -4.05
CA ASP A 28 -12.73 -11.63 -4.37
C ASP A 28 -13.65 -11.90 -3.17
N LYS A 29 -13.12 -11.97 -1.97
CA LYS A 29 -13.92 -12.09 -0.74
C LYS A 29 -14.84 -10.90 -0.48
N ILE A 30 -14.39 -9.66 -0.78
CA ILE A 30 -15.28 -8.48 -0.77
C ILE A 30 -16.36 -8.63 -1.84
N ILE A 31 -16.01 -8.98 -3.07
CA ILE A 31 -16.96 -9.14 -4.19
C ILE A 31 -18.05 -10.17 -3.86
N TYR A 32 -17.68 -11.29 -3.28
CA TYR A 32 -18.62 -12.36 -2.92
C TYR A 32 -19.29 -12.18 -1.55
N GLY A 33 -18.98 -11.11 -0.82
CA GLY A 33 -19.60 -10.80 0.48
C GLY A 33 -19.14 -11.71 1.62
N GLU A 34 -17.98 -12.36 1.48
CA GLU A 34 -17.33 -13.11 2.57
C GLU A 34 -16.63 -12.19 3.57
N LEU A 35 -16.34 -10.95 3.17
CA LEU A 35 -15.82 -9.87 4.01
C LEU A 35 -16.69 -8.63 3.84
N ASP A 36 -17.05 -7.98 4.95
CA ASP A 36 -17.78 -6.69 4.94
C ASP A 36 -16.87 -5.55 4.49
N ALA A 37 -15.63 -5.54 4.97
CA ALA A 37 -14.65 -4.49 4.71
C ALA A 37 -13.24 -5.05 4.56
N ALA A 38 -12.38 -4.38 3.83
CA ALA A 38 -10.99 -4.78 3.65
C ALA A 38 -10.02 -3.59 3.62
N HIS A 39 -8.85 -3.81 4.18
CA HIS A 39 -7.64 -3.05 3.88
C HIS A 39 -7.14 -3.48 2.51
N ALA A 40 -7.16 -2.59 1.52
CA ALA A 40 -6.84 -2.92 0.14
C ALA A 40 -6.00 -1.84 -0.55
N PRO A 41 -5.21 -2.16 -1.59
CA PRO A 41 -4.58 -1.14 -2.43
C PRO A 41 -5.62 -0.19 -3.03
N ALA A 42 -5.31 1.10 -3.12
CA ALA A 42 -6.28 2.13 -3.52
C ALA A 42 -6.90 1.88 -4.91
N GLY A 43 -6.18 1.26 -5.85
CA GLY A 43 -6.70 0.91 -7.18
C GLY A 43 -7.70 -0.24 -7.19
N THR A 44 -7.81 -1.03 -6.10
CA THR A 44 -8.65 -2.23 -6.06
C THR A 44 -10.14 -1.90 -6.11
N ALA A 45 -10.58 -0.83 -5.43
CA ALA A 45 -11.98 -0.40 -5.45
C ALA A 45 -12.43 0.03 -6.86
N ILE A 46 -11.56 0.74 -7.58
CA ILE A 46 -11.80 1.11 -8.99
C ILE A 46 -11.86 -0.14 -9.86
N ALA A 47 -10.88 -1.03 -9.72
CA ALA A 47 -10.79 -2.26 -10.51
C ALA A 47 -12.02 -3.17 -10.31
N ALA A 48 -12.48 -3.36 -9.08
CA ALA A 48 -13.67 -4.14 -8.76
C ALA A 48 -14.93 -3.49 -9.35
N THR A 49 -15.09 -2.18 -9.22
CA THR A 49 -16.24 -1.44 -9.76
C THR A 49 -16.33 -1.55 -11.29
N LEU A 50 -15.18 -1.49 -11.98
CA LEU A 50 -15.10 -1.60 -13.44
C LEU A 50 -15.02 -3.05 -13.95
N GLY A 51 -14.92 -4.05 -13.08
CA GLY A 51 -14.78 -5.44 -13.47
C GLY A 51 -13.44 -5.79 -14.11
N LEU A 52 -12.37 -5.10 -13.74
CA LEU A 52 -11.03 -5.34 -14.27
C LEU A 52 -10.44 -6.63 -13.68
N GLY A 53 -10.52 -7.72 -14.44
CA GLY A 53 -10.07 -9.05 -14.02
C GLY A 53 -10.89 -9.69 -12.90
N CYS A 54 -12.15 -9.28 -12.74
CA CYS A 54 -13.11 -9.83 -11.79
C CYS A 54 -14.54 -9.52 -12.25
N ILE A 55 -15.56 -10.04 -11.54
CA ILE A 55 -16.95 -9.67 -11.76
C ILE A 55 -17.14 -8.19 -11.35
N PRO A 56 -17.76 -7.35 -12.23
CA PRO A 56 -18.03 -5.96 -11.88
C PRO A 56 -18.88 -5.88 -10.62
N THR A 57 -18.33 -5.24 -9.59
CA THR A 57 -18.98 -5.08 -8.29
C THR A 57 -18.72 -3.68 -7.78
N PRO A 58 -19.75 -2.83 -7.62
CA PRO A 58 -19.59 -1.49 -7.09
C PRO A 58 -18.95 -1.52 -5.68
N CYS A 59 -17.79 -0.89 -5.55
CA CYS A 59 -17.06 -0.79 -4.30
C CYS A 59 -16.71 0.67 -4.03
N VAL A 60 -16.67 1.03 -2.76
CA VAL A 60 -16.39 2.39 -2.32
C VAL A 60 -15.31 2.42 -1.24
N THR A 61 -14.74 3.60 -1.04
CA THR A 61 -13.86 3.89 0.09
C THR A 61 -14.21 5.23 0.72
N GLY A 62 -14.42 5.24 2.04
CA GLY A 62 -14.56 6.43 2.86
C GLY A 62 -13.26 6.82 3.59
N LEU A 63 -12.16 6.09 3.38
CA LEU A 63 -10.94 6.29 4.15
C LEU A 63 -9.70 5.83 3.38
N VAL A 64 -8.72 6.71 3.25
CA VAL A 64 -7.33 6.33 2.94
C VAL A 64 -6.61 6.02 4.26
N LEU A 65 -6.03 4.84 4.37
CA LEU A 65 -5.43 4.36 5.62
C LEU A 65 -4.02 4.88 5.83
N ASN A 66 -3.27 5.10 4.75
CA ASN A 66 -1.92 5.66 4.79
C ASN A 66 -1.47 6.20 3.44
N LEU A 67 -0.46 7.06 3.50
CA LEU A 67 0.36 7.45 2.35
C LEU A 67 1.71 6.75 2.44
N HIS A 68 2.36 6.51 1.30
CA HIS A 68 3.70 5.96 1.21
C HIS A 68 3.89 4.56 1.83
N GLY A 69 5.06 4.27 2.37
CA GLY A 69 5.36 3.02 3.07
C GLY A 69 5.95 1.91 2.20
N ASN A 70 6.38 2.23 0.97
CA ASN A 70 6.99 1.28 0.04
C ASN A 70 8.41 1.68 -0.33
N ALA A 71 9.20 0.69 -0.79
CA ALA A 71 10.48 0.94 -1.42
C ALA A 71 10.69 0.02 -2.63
N VAL A 72 11.57 0.43 -3.54
CA VAL A 72 12.14 -0.43 -4.58
C VAL A 72 13.41 -1.04 -4.04
N THR A 73 13.40 -2.36 -3.88
CA THR A 73 14.52 -3.14 -3.38
C THR A 73 15.13 -3.94 -4.52
N LEU A 74 16.45 -3.88 -4.65
CA LEU A 74 17.25 -4.65 -5.58
C LEU A 74 18.06 -5.72 -4.83
N SER A 75 18.37 -6.83 -5.51
CA SER A 75 19.15 -7.92 -4.91
C SER A 75 20.59 -7.48 -4.64
N GLU A 76 21.22 -8.11 -3.64
CA GLU A 76 22.64 -7.93 -3.35
C GLU A 76 23.54 -8.33 -4.52
N GLN A 77 23.09 -9.27 -5.37
CA GLN A 77 23.81 -9.65 -6.58
C GLN A 77 23.95 -8.48 -7.55
N LEU A 78 22.86 -7.70 -7.74
CA LEU A 78 22.92 -6.51 -8.61
C LEU A 78 23.93 -5.47 -8.09
N TRP A 79 24.05 -5.30 -6.78
CA TRP A 79 25.10 -4.44 -6.21
C TRP A 79 26.50 -4.95 -6.55
N ARG A 80 26.75 -6.26 -6.46
CA ARG A 80 28.03 -6.90 -6.82
C ARG A 80 28.32 -6.76 -8.31
N ASP A 81 27.29 -6.78 -9.15
CA ASP A 81 27.37 -6.58 -10.60
C ASP A 81 27.54 -5.11 -11.00
N GLY A 82 27.70 -4.19 -10.03
CA GLY A 82 28.00 -2.78 -10.27
C GLY A 82 26.77 -1.87 -10.32
N VAL A 83 25.56 -2.37 -10.08
CA VAL A 83 24.34 -1.53 -10.04
C VAL A 83 24.37 -0.64 -8.79
N ARG A 84 24.12 0.67 -8.98
CA ARG A 84 24.06 1.68 -7.90
C ARG A 84 22.80 2.53 -7.98
N ASP A 85 22.19 2.59 -9.14
CA ASP A 85 21.01 3.39 -9.46
C ASP A 85 20.26 2.82 -10.67
N GLY A 86 19.19 3.48 -11.10
CA GLY A 86 18.43 3.02 -12.26
C GLY A 86 19.18 3.16 -13.60
N GLY A 87 20.15 4.08 -13.70
CA GLY A 87 20.99 4.23 -14.90
C GLY A 87 21.89 3.04 -15.10
N THR A 88 22.65 2.67 -14.06
CA THR A 88 23.53 1.48 -14.06
C THR A 88 22.72 0.16 -14.17
N LEU A 89 21.49 0.13 -13.62
CA LEU A 89 20.59 -1.00 -13.83
C LEU A 89 20.20 -1.13 -15.33
N ARG A 90 19.86 -0.02 -15.99
CA ARG A 90 19.53 -0.01 -17.41
C ARG A 90 20.70 -0.50 -18.27
N GLU A 91 21.91 -0.05 -17.97
CA GLU A 91 23.12 -0.50 -18.68
C GLU A 91 23.29 -2.01 -18.54
N LEU A 92 23.15 -2.55 -17.33
CA LEU A 92 23.27 -3.97 -17.09
C LEU A 92 22.16 -4.78 -17.80
N ILE A 93 20.91 -4.32 -17.79
CA ILE A 93 19.80 -4.94 -18.53
C ILE A 93 20.14 -5.04 -20.02
N GLY A 94 20.70 -3.99 -20.62
CA GLY A 94 21.07 -3.96 -22.04
C GLY A 94 22.16 -4.97 -22.45
N THR A 95 22.89 -5.55 -21.50
CA THR A 95 23.94 -6.57 -21.74
C THR A 95 23.48 -8.00 -21.48
N ARG A 96 22.30 -8.19 -20.87
CA ARG A 96 21.80 -9.53 -20.49
C ARG A 96 20.97 -10.15 -21.62
N ALA A 97 21.14 -11.46 -21.81
CA ALA A 97 20.33 -12.23 -22.76
C ALA A 97 18.93 -12.52 -22.20
N GLU A 98 18.82 -12.70 -20.87
CA GLU A 98 17.54 -13.00 -20.19
C GLU A 98 17.04 -11.78 -19.45
N PRO A 99 15.72 -11.50 -19.50
CA PRO A 99 15.14 -10.37 -18.81
C PRO A 99 15.21 -10.57 -17.27
N MET A 100 15.54 -9.50 -16.56
CA MET A 100 15.48 -9.48 -15.10
C MET A 100 14.02 -9.58 -14.62
N THR A 101 13.80 -10.23 -13.48
CA THR A 101 12.48 -10.46 -12.91
C THR A 101 12.26 -9.61 -11.66
N PHE A 102 11.18 -8.82 -11.66
CA PHE A 102 10.81 -7.96 -10.53
C PHE A 102 9.45 -8.35 -9.97
N GLY A 103 9.35 -8.37 -8.62
CA GLY A 103 8.13 -8.68 -7.90
C GLY A 103 7.27 -7.44 -7.62
N VAL A 104 5.96 -7.58 -7.78
CA VAL A 104 4.94 -6.62 -7.33
C VAL A 104 3.83 -7.36 -6.59
N ALA A 105 3.18 -6.70 -5.62
CA ALA A 105 2.21 -7.39 -4.78
C ALA A 105 0.85 -7.63 -5.46
N PHE A 106 0.45 -6.79 -6.40
CA PHE A 106 -0.80 -6.90 -7.14
C PHE A 106 -0.81 -5.93 -8.33
N GLN A 107 -1.48 -6.30 -9.42
CA GLN A 107 -1.48 -5.46 -10.63
C GLN A 107 -2.15 -4.08 -10.42
N PHE A 108 -3.15 -3.97 -9.55
CA PHE A 108 -3.84 -2.72 -9.23
C PHE A 108 -3.28 -2.02 -7.97
N SER A 109 -2.07 -2.36 -7.55
CA SER A 109 -1.42 -1.79 -6.39
C SER A 109 -0.48 -0.65 -6.75
N SER A 110 -0.32 0.29 -5.82
CA SER A 110 0.74 1.30 -5.86
C SER A 110 2.14 0.68 -6.02
N HIS A 111 2.40 -0.50 -5.49
CA HIS A 111 3.65 -1.23 -5.70
C HIS A 111 3.97 -1.42 -7.19
N ASN A 112 2.98 -1.88 -7.98
CA ASN A 112 3.12 -2.02 -9.44
C ASN A 112 3.30 -0.67 -10.12
N PHE A 113 2.50 0.32 -9.71
CA PHE A 113 2.55 1.66 -10.31
C PHE A 113 3.89 2.35 -10.06
N LEU A 114 4.37 2.32 -8.82
CA LEU A 114 5.63 2.94 -8.41
C LEU A 114 6.83 2.28 -9.09
N LEU A 115 6.88 0.95 -9.13
CA LEU A 115 7.95 0.24 -9.82
C LEU A 115 8.01 0.60 -11.31
N ARG A 116 6.85 0.62 -11.98
CA ARG A 116 6.75 1.02 -13.39
C ARG A 116 7.17 2.48 -13.60
N CYS A 117 6.77 3.39 -12.70
CA CYS A 117 7.21 4.78 -12.75
C CYS A 117 8.72 4.91 -12.59
N TRP A 118 9.30 4.21 -11.60
CA TRP A 118 10.73 4.24 -11.36
C TRP A 118 11.53 3.66 -12.53
N LEU A 119 11.12 2.52 -13.09
CA LEU A 119 11.76 1.92 -14.25
C LEU A 119 11.73 2.88 -15.44
N ARG A 120 10.55 3.44 -15.80
CA ARG A 120 10.41 4.37 -16.92
C ARG A 120 11.22 5.67 -16.72
N ALA A 121 11.28 6.20 -15.52
CA ALA A 121 12.07 7.39 -15.19
C ALA A 121 13.58 7.15 -15.43
N ASN A 122 14.03 5.90 -15.39
CA ASN A 122 15.40 5.49 -15.67
C ASN A 122 15.60 4.93 -17.09
N GLY A 123 14.61 5.11 -17.98
CA GLY A 123 14.69 4.68 -19.37
C GLY A 123 14.58 3.17 -19.58
N ILE A 124 13.97 2.44 -18.64
CA ILE A 124 13.68 1.01 -18.71
C ILE A 124 12.20 0.82 -19.00
N ASP A 125 11.85 0.12 -20.07
CA ASP A 125 10.46 -0.22 -20.40
C ASP A 125 10.01 -1.43 -19.55
N PRO A 126 9.06 -1.24 -18.60
CA PRO A 126 8.64 -2.31 -17.70
C PRO A 126 7.89 -3.45 -18.39
N ASP A 127 7.43 -3.24 -19.62
CA ASP A 127 6.67 -4.24 -20.38
C ASP A 127 7.52 -5.00 -21.40
N ARG A 128 8.75 -4.50 -21.69
CA ARG A 128 9.63 -5.06 -22.68
C ARG A 128 10.99 -5.48 -22.15
N ASP A 129 11.59 -4.67 -21.28
CA ASP A 129 12.99 -4.82 -20.88
C ASP A 129 13.15 -5.68 -19.63
N VAL A 130 12.07 -5.90 -18.88
CA VAL A 130 12.04 -6.72 -17.65
C VAL A 130 10.77 -7.58 -17.58
N ARG A 131 10.76 -8.54 -16.66
CA ARG A 131 9.57 -9.36 -16.35
C ARG A 131 8.99 -8.92 -15.00
N LEU A 132 7.73 -8.51 -14.98
CA LEU A 132 7.00 -8.23 -13.73
C LEU A 132 6.14 -9.44 -13.34
N VAL A 133 6.26 -9.86 -12.08
CA VAL A 133 5.51 -11.00 -11.53
C VAL A 133 4.76 -10.60 -10.25
N VAL A 134 3.57 -11.15 -10.08
CA VAL A 134 2.77 -10.90 -8.88
C VAL A 134 3.12 -11.92 -7.81
N ILE A 135 3.58 -11.45 -6.65
CA ILE A 135 3.97 -12.29 -5.50
C ILE A 135 3.36 -11.68 -4.23
N PRO A 136 2.78 -12.50 -3.32
CA PRO A 136 2.32 -12.01 -2.02
C PRO A 136 3.43 -11.31 -1.23
N PRO A 137 3.16 -10.20 -0.54
CA PRO A 137 4.18 -9.40 0.16
C PRO A 137 5.09 -10.23 1.08
N ALA A 138 4.53 -11.14 1.87
CA ALA A 138 5.28 -11.97 2.80
C ALA A 138 6.25 -12.97 2.12
N GLN A 139 6.11 -13.19 0.82
CA GLN A 139 6.98 -14.09 0.05
C GLN A 139 8.06 -13.33 -0.74
N MET A 140 8.01 -12.00 -0.81
CA MET A 140 8.93 -11.19 -1.62
C MET A 140 10.38 -11.40 -1.21
N PHE A 141 10.68 -11.27 0.08
CA PHE A 141 12.03 -11.44 0.60
C PHE A 141 12.59 -12.85 0.33
N ALA A 142 11.82 -13.91 0.61
CA ALA A 142 12.26 -15.28 0.37
C ALA A 142 12.56 -15.56 -1.11
N ASN A 143 11.77 -14.99 -2.04
CA ASN A 143 12.04 -15.12 -3.47
C ASN A 143 13.27 -14.32 -3.92
N LEU A 144 13.54 -13.15 -3.33
CA LEU A 144 14.76 -12.40 -3.58
C LEU A 144 15.99 -13.18 -3.07
N GLU A 145 15.92 -13.69 -1.84
CA GLU A 145 17.00 -14.46 -1.21
C GLU A 145 17.33 -15.75 -1.99
N ALA A 146 16.30 -16.41 -2.54
CA ALA A 146 16.44 -17.60 -3.37
C ALA A 146 16.96 -17.30 -4.79
N GLY A 147 17.07 -16.01 -5.17
CA GLY A 147 17.51 -15.60 -6.52
C GLY A 147 16.43 -15.74 -7.60
N HIS A 148 15.16 -15.91 -7.23
CA HIS A 148 14.05 -15.94 -8.17
C HIS A 148 13.62 -14.53 -8.62
N LEU A 149 14.01 -13.50 -7.85
CA LEU A 149 13.79 -12.09 -8.17
C LEU A 149 15.12 -11.34 -8.18
N ASP A 150 15.27 -10.44 -9.14
CA ASP A 150 16.35 -9.45 -9.18
C ASP A 150 16.01 -8.23 -8.31
N GLY A 151 14.74 -7.97 -8.08
CA GLY A 151 14.23 -6.91 -7.21
C GLY A 151 12.72 -6.96 -7.05
N TYR A 152 12.19 -6.01 -6.29
CA TYR A 152 10.74 -5.86 -6.10
C TYR A 152 10.37 -4.45 -5.64
N CYS A 153 9.08 -4.11 -5.73
CA CYS A 153 8.49 -3.00 -4.99
C CYS A 153 7.40 -3.53 -4.07
N VAL A 154 7.51 -3.25 -2.78
CA VAL A 154 6.58 -3.75 -1.76
C VAL A 154 6.55 -2.83 -0.55
N GLY A 155 5.49 -2.93 0.27
CA GLY A 155 5.40 -2.28 1.58
C GLY A 155 6.37 -2.88 2.60
N GLU A 156 6.68 -2.11 3.64
CA GLU A 156 7.45 -2.60 4.78
C GLU A 156 6.71 -3.73 5.54
N PRO A 157 7.47 -4.60 6.21
CA PRO A 157 8.93 -4.53 6.53
C PRO A 157 9.85 -5.34 5.59
N TRP A 158 9.36 -5.78 4.45
CA TRP A 158 10.07 -6.72 3.57
C TRP A 158 11.32 -6.12 2.92
N ASN A 159 11.34 -4.80 2.70
CA ASN A 159 12.52 -4.08 2.21
C ASN A 159 13.60 -4.00 3.31
N SER A 160 13.20 -3.57 4.50
CA SER A 160 14.08 -3.50 5.67
C SER A 160 14.66 -4.88 6.02
N LEU A 161 13.89 -5.95 5.85
CA LEU A 161 14.36 -7.32 6.07
C LEU A 161 15.47 -7.71 5.08
N ALA A 162 15.33 -7.33 3.80
CA ALA A 162 16.34 -7.58 2.79
C ALA A 162 17.66 -6.85 3.10
N VAL A 163 17.59 -5.60 3.54
CA VAL A 163 18.74 -4.79 3.95
C VAL A 163 19.43 -5.40 5.17
N LEU A 164 18.69 -5.69 6.25
CA LEU A 164 19.23 -6.29 7.47
C LEU A 164 19.89 -7.64 7.22
N SER A 165 19.33 -8.45 6.35
CA SER A 165 19.84 -9.77 5.98
C SER A 165 20.98 -9.71 4.95
N ARG A 166 21.33 -8.52 4.46
CA ARG A 166 22.33 -8.31 3.40
C ARG A 166 22.03 -9.14 2.15
N ARG A 167 20.75 -9.28 1.81
CA ARG A 167 20.27 -9.97 0.60
C ARG A 167 19.78 -8.99 -0.45
N GLY A 168 19.55 -7.74 -0.07
CA GLY A 168 19.16 -6.67 -0.96
C GLY A 168 19.41 -5.30 -0.35
N TRP A 169 19.17 -4.28 -1.13
CA TRP A 169 19.30 -2.87 -0.78
C TRP A 169 18.21 -2.06 -1.46
N CYS A 170 17.80 -0.96 -0.87
CA CYS A 170 16.75 -0.10 -1.40
C CYS A 170 17.36 0.98 -2.30
N VAL A 171 16.90 1.05 -3.54
CA VAL A 171 17.37 2.07 -4.49
C VAL A 171 16.55 3.35 -4.40
N ALA A 172 15.26 3.27 -4.08
CA ALA A 172 14.35 4.41 -3.94
C ALA A 172 13.23 4.12 -2.94
N ALA A 173 12.81 5.12 -2.19
CA ALA A 173 11.58 5.08 -1.40
C ALA A 173 10.39 5.58 -2.23
N SER A 174 9.19 5.18 -1.85
CA SER A 174 7.98 5.58 -2.58
C SER A 174 7.68 7.08 -2.52
N GLU A 175 8.10 7.76 -1.47
CA GLU A 175 8.00 9.22 -1.35
C GLU A 175 8.80 9.95 -2.44
N ASP A 176 9.98 9.43 -2.80
CA ASP A 176 10.82 10.01 -3.87
C ASP A 176 10.20 9.82 -5.25
N ILE A 177 9.49 8.70 -5.46
CA ILE A 177 8.88 8.37 -6.75
C ILE A 177 7.57 9.13 -6.96
N ALA A 178 6.75 9.20 -5.90
CA ALA A 178 5.43 9.83 -5.95
C ALA A 178 5.03 10.39 -4.58
N ARG A 179 5.31 11.65 -4.36
CA ARG A 179 5.02 12.31 -3.08
C ARG A 179 3.52 12.37 -2.79
N ASN A 180 3.14 12.07 -1.54
CA ASN A 180 1.75 12.06 -1.06
C ASN A 180 0.81 11.09 -1.80
N HIS A 181 1.34 10.03 -2.43
CA HIS A 181 0.48 9.04 -3.05
C HIS A 181 -0.32 8.24 -2.01
N PRO A 182 -1.62 7.94 -2.27
CA PRO A 182 -2.40 7.06 -1.44
C PRO A 182 -1.88 5.62 -1.59
N GLU A 183 -1.81 4.91 -0.47
CA GLU A 183 -1.33 3.53 -0.49
C GLU A 183 -2.48 2.55 -0.26
N LYS A 184 -3.02 2.49 0.93
CA LYS A 184 -4.12 1.59 1.26
C LYS A 184 -5.39 2.38 1.57
N VAL A 185 -6.51 1.75 1.28
CA VAL A 185 -7.85 2.28 1.57
C VAL A 185 -8.68 1.26 2.33
N LEU A 186 -9.71 1.72 3.02
CA LEU A 186 -10.78 0.88 3.52
C LEU A 186 -11.76 0.65 2.36
N MET A 187 -11.76 -0.54 1.79
CA MET A 187 -12.66 -0.94 0.71
C MET A 187 -13.86 -1.69 1.27
N VAL A 188 -15.05 -1.29 0.86
CA VAL A 188 -16.32 -1.99 1.12
C VAL A 188 -17.14 -2.05 -0.17
N ARG A 189 -18.13 -2.96 -0.25
CA ARG A 189 -19.13 -2.90 -1.32
C ARG A 189 -20.04 -1.69 -1.11
N GLU A 190 -20.59 -1.17 -2.22
CA GLU A 190 -21.52 -0.03 -2.17
C GLU A 190 -22.79 -0.37 -1.41
N ASP A 191 -23.35 -1.58 -1.55
CA ASP A 191 -24.52 -2.04 -0.80
C ASP A 191 -24.28 -2.03 0.72
N PHE A 192 -23.11 -2.50 1.19
CA PHE A 192 -22.75 -2.39 2.60
C PHE A 192 -22.71 -0.92 3.06
N ALA A 193 -22.13 -0.05 2.24
CA ALA A 193 -22.04 1.37 2.58
C ALA A 193 -23.41 2.06 2.69
N GLU A 194 -24.40 1.60 1.94
CA GLU A 194 -25.76 2.14 1.91
C GLU A 194 -26.66 1.51 2.98
N GLU A 195 -26.70 0.18 3.03
CA GLU A 195 -27.60 -0.57 3.92
C GLU A 195 -27.13 -0.54 5.39
N ARG A 196 -25.80 -0.48 5.60
CA ARG A 196 -25.16 -0.43 6.92
C ARG A 196 -24.40 0.87 7.15
N ALA A 197 -24.92 1.99 6.66
CA ALA A 197 -24.27 3.30 6.72
C ALA A 197 -23.81 3.74 8.11
N PRO A 198 -24.58 3.55 9.22
CA PRO A 198 -24.11 3.90 10.56
C PRO A 198 -22.89 3.08 11.00
N GLU A 199 -22.85 1.79 10.67
CA GLU A 199 -21.73 0.90 11.00
C GLU A 199 -20.49 1.25 10.16
N HIS A 200 -20.68 1.57 8.88
CA HIS A 200 -19.60 2.01 8.01
C HIS A 200 -18.97 3.31 8.51
N VAL A 201 -19.78 4.30 8.89
CA VAL A 201 -19.30 5.56 9.48
C VAL A 201 -18.57 5.31 10.80
N ALA A 202 -19.08 4.42 11.65
CA ALA A 202 -18.46 4.04 12.92
C ALA A 202 -17.11 3.33 12.69
N LEU A 203 -17.02 2.47 11.66
CA LEU A 203 -15.79 1.77 11.28
C LEU A 203 -14.73 2.76 10.80
N VAL A 204 -15.10 3.69 9.92
CA VAL A 204 -14.20 4.76 9.47
C VAL A 204 -13.73 5.62 10.64
N ALA A 205 -14.62 5.99 11.58
CA ALA A 205 -14.25 6.78 12.76
C ALA A 205 -13.25 6.05 13.66
N ALA A 206 -13.46 4.76 13.94
CA ALA A 206 -12.54 3.94 14.71
C ALA A 206 -11.15 3.84 14.05
N LEU A 207 -11.12 3.65 12.73
CA LEU A 207 -9.87 3.58 11.98
C LEU A 207 -9.16 4.93 11.88
N LEU A 208 -9.88 6.05 11.78
CA LEU A 208 -9.30 7.39 11.85
C LEU A 208 -8.57 7.62 13.17
N GLU A 209 -9.17 7.23 14.29
CA GLU A 209 -8.53 7.33 15.60
C GLU A 209 -7.29 6.43 15.68
N ALA A 210 -7.36 5.21 15.14
CA ALA A 210 -6.21 4.31 15.06
C ALA A 210 -5.08 4.88 14.18
N CYS A 211 -5.40 5.50 13.04
CA CYS A 211 -4.41 6.14 12.17
C CYS A 211 -3.68 7.28 12.89
N ARG A 212 -4.42 8.10 13.65
CA ARG A 212 -3.82 9.17 14.48
C ARG A 212 -2.88 8.60 15.52
N PHE A 213 -3.33 7.56 16.24
CA PHE A 213 -2.50 6.87 17.21
C PHE A 213 -1.19 6.37 16.58
N CYS A 214 -1.27 5.73 15.42
CA CYS A 214 -0.12 5.20 14.70
C CYS A 214 0.85 6.29 14.25
N ASP A 215 0.37 7.51 14.01
CA ASP A 215 1.20 8.60 13.47
C ASP A 215 1.93 9.41 14.55
N GLN A 216 1.53 9.26 15.83
CA GLN A 216 2.18 9.92 16.96
C GLN A 216 3.52 9.25 17.25
N PRO A 217 4.63 10.01 17.31
CA PRO A 217 5.97 9.45 17.54
C PRO A 217 6.07 8.64 18.84
N GLU A 218 5.42 9.08 19.91
CA GLU A 218 5.38 8.42 21.22
C GLU A 218 4.71 7.03 21.19
N ASN A 219 3.85 6.78 20.20
CA ASN A 219 3.15 5.51 20.07
C ASN A 219 3.85 4.53 19.12
N ARG A 220 4.86 4.98 18.36
CA ARG A 220 5.51 4.18 17.31
C ARG A 220 6.08 2.86 17.85
N GLU A 221 6.68 2.87 19.03
CA GLU A 221 7.23 1.64 19.63
C GLU A 221 6.12 0.63 19.93
N ARG A 222 5.00 1.06 20.50
CA ARG A 222 3.83 0.18 20.73
C ARG A 222 3.27 -0.38 19.42
N VAL A 223 3.23 0.42 18.36
CA VAL A 223 2.80 -0.04 17.03
C VAL A 223 3.75 -1.12 16.51
N ILE A 224 5.06 -0.91 16.63
CA ILE A 224 6.11 -1.87 16.23
C ILE A 224 5.96 -3.20 16.98
N GLU A 225 5.83 -3.13 18.31
CA GLU A 225 5.65 -4.31 19.17
C GLU A 225 4.39 -5.10 18.78
N THR A 226 3.27 -4.39 18.54
CA THR A 226 2.03 -5.02 18.09
C THR A 226 2.21 -5.71 16.73
N LEU A 227 2.81 -5.02 15.76
CA LEU A 227 3.01 -5.59 14.42
C LEU A 227 3.95 -6.81 14.43
N ALA A 228 4.87 -6.90 15.38
CA ALA A 228 5.78 -8.04 15.53
C ALA A 228 5.09 -9.32 15.99
N LEU A 229 3.89 -9.23 16.59
CA LEU A 229 3.16 -10.40 17.08
C LEU A 229 2.77 -11.36 15.94
N PRO A 230 2.73 -12.68 16.21
CA PRO A 230 2.42 -13.72 15.20
C PRO A 230 1.06 -13.54 14.52
N GLU A 231 0.08 -13.02 15.21
CA GLU A 231 -1.29 -12.76 14.72
C GLU A 231 -1.37 -11.57 13.75
N TYR A 232 -0.32 -10.71 13.68
CA TYR A 232 -0.25 -9.55 12.79
C TYR A 232 0.80 -9.77 11.68
N VAL A 233 1.81 -8.91 11.58
CA VAL A 233 2.79 -9.00 10.48
C VAL A 233 3.78 -10.15 10.72
N ASN A 234 4.08 -10.45 11.99
CA ASN A 234 5.03 -11.50 12.37
C ASN A 234 6.41 -11.30 11.72
N ALA A 235 6.94 -10.09 11.84
CA ALA A 235 8.26 -9.74 11.33
C ALA A 235 9.21 -9.32 12.47
N PRO A 236 10.53 -9.43 12.28
CA PRO A 236 11.48 -9.00 13.29
C PRO A 236 11.32 -7.53 13.67
N ILE A 237 11.31 -7.22 14.96
CA ILE A 237 11.15 -5.85 15.50
C ILE A 237 12.16 -4.88 14.85
N HIS A 238 13.39 -5.32 14.61
CA HIS A 238 14.42 -4.46 13.99
C HIS A 238 14.02 -4.04 12.55
N ALA A 239 13.42 -4.94 11.77
CA ALA A 239 12.96 -4.61 10.43
C ALA A 239 11.78 -3.62 10.47
N LEU A 240 10.82 -3.83 11.37
CA LEU A 240 9.70 -2.91 11.57
C LEU A 240 10.16 -1.51 12.01
N ARG A 241 11.19 -1.45 12.86
CA ARG A 241 11.71 -0.19 13.40
C ARG A 241 12.38 0.68 12.34
N MET A 242 12.99 0.08 11.31
CA MET A 242 13.72 0.81 10.25
C MET A 242 12.84 1.77 9.45
N SER A 243 11.56 1.48 9.29
CA SER A 243 10.63 2.32 8.52
C SER A 243 9.70 3.18 9.39
N MET A 244 9.71 2.97 10.71
CA MET A 244 8.74 3.59 11.62
C MET A 244 9.32 4.72 12.48
N CYS A 245 10.64 4.84 12.58
CA CYS A 245 11.30 5.75 13.52
C CYS A 245 11.93 6.99 12.87
N GLY A 246 11.47 7.37 11.67
CA GLY A 246 11.86 8.65 11.03
C GLY A 246 13.22 8.66 10.34
N SER A 247 13.91 7.52 10.30
CA SER A 247 15.08 7.29 9.45
C SER A 247 14.89 5.99 8.70
N PHE A 248 15.48 5.88 7.51
CA PHE A 248 15.42 4.68 6.69
C PHE A 248 16.83 4.28 6.25
N ASP A 249 17.17 3.01 6.44
CA ASP A 249 18.43 2.42 5.98
C ASP A 249 18.22 1.78 4.61
N PHE A 250 18.82 2.36 3.60
CA PHE A 250 18.76 1.87 2.21
C PHE A 250 19.76 0.72 1.96
N GLY A 251 20.60 0.40 2.92
CA GLY A 251 21.71 -0.52 2.76
C GLY A 251 23.02 0.17 2.35
N HIS A 252 24.13 -0.59 2.40
CA HIS A 252 25.47 -0.14 2.01
C HIS A 252 25.92 1.19 2.67
N GLY A 253 25.44 1.47 3.89
CA GLY A 253 25.80 2.68 4.66
C GLY A 253 24.98 3.92 4.29
N ARG A 254 23.99 3.82 3.40
CA ARG A 254 23.08 4.91 3.07
C ARG A 254 21.91 4.92 4.06
N ILE A 255 22.02 5.74 5.12
CA ILE A 255 20.97 5.98 6.11
C ILE A 255 20.51 7.41 6.00
N GLU A 256 19.24 7.65 5.79
CA GLU A 256 18.67 8.97 5.58
C GLU A 256 17.48 9.25 6.52
N LYS A 257 17.20 10.54 6.75
CA LYS A 257 15.99 10.95 7.48
C LYS A 257 14.78 10.86 6.56
N TYR A 258 13.83 10.01 6.94
CA TYR A 258 12.56 9.81 6.23
C TYR A 258 11.39 9.84 7.20
N PRO A 259 11.04 11.00 7.76
CA PRO A 259 9.95 11.12 8.73
C PRO A 259 8.59 10.78 8.12
N ASP A 260 8.45 10.94 6.80
CA ASP A 260 7.23 10.69 6.04
C ASP A 260 7.26 9.35 5.29
N PHE A 261 8.19 8.43 5.65
CA PHE A 261 8.20 7.10 5.03
C PHE A 261 6.86 6.37 5.19
N ASN A 262 6.25 6.44 6.37
CA ASN A 262 4.88 6.00 6.66
C ASN A 262 4.09 7.15 7.25
N VAL A 263 3.05 7.60 6.57
CA VAL A 263 2.13 8.65 7.03
C VAL A 263 0.74 8.04 7.21
N PHE A 264 0.25 7.99 8.45
CA PHE A 264 -1.04 7.38 8.77
C PHE A 264 -2.18 8.40 8.90
N SER A 265 -1.91 9.63 9.34
CA SER A 265 -2.96 10.64 9.53
C SER A 265 -2.60 12.06 9.15
N ARG A 266 -1.33 12.47 9.33
CA ARG A 266 -0.91 13.83 9.00
C ARG A 266 -0.95 14.08 7.48
N ASN A 267 -0.75 15.33 7.05
CA ASN A 267 -0.71 15.74 5.65
C ASN A 267 -2.03 15.46 4.88
N GLY A 268 -3.19 15.39 5.58
CA GLY A 268 -4.46 15.05 4.98
C GLY A 268 -4.53 13.61 4.44
N ALA A 269 -3.77 12.69 5.03
CA ALA A 269 -3.63 11.32 4.54
C ALA A 269 -4.98 10.62 4.36
N ASN A 270 -5.86 10.76 5.34
CA ASN A 270 -7.04 9.91 5.46
C ASN A 270 -8.24 10.32 4.59
N GLU A 271 -8.30 11.56 4.12
CA GLU A 271 -9.38 12.01 3.25
C GLU A 271 -9.30 11.32 1.86
N PRO A 272 -10.35 10.66 1.38
CA PRO A 272 -10.40 10.09 0.03
C PRO A 272 -10.74 11.18 -0.99
N ASP A 273 -9.87 12.19 -1.13
CA ASP A 273 -10.08 13.36 -1.96
C ASP A 273 -9.90 13.06 -3.47
N ALA A 274 -10.38 14.00 -4.29
CA ALA A 274 -10.33 13.88 -5.74
C ALA A 274 -8.90 13.84 -6.31
N ARG A 275 -7.90 14.41 -5.60
CA ARG A 275 -6.49 14.39 -6.05
C ARG A 275 -5.92 12.99 -5.91
N LYS A 276 -6.19 12.31 -4.80
CA LYS A 276 -5.76 10.92 -4.57
C LYS A 276 -6.42 9.97 -5.56
N ALA A 277 -7.73 10.16 -5.80
CA ALA A 277 -8.46 9.39 -6.80
C ALA A 277 -7.88 9.59 -8.22
N ALA A 278 -7.60 10.85 -8.59
CA ALA A 278 -6.99 11.19 -9.88
C ALA A 278 -5.60 10.56 -10.05
N TRP A 279 -4.77 10.58 -9.00
CA TRP A 279 -3.47 9.93 -9.02
C TRP A 279 -3.60 8.41 -9.27
N VAL A 280 -4.51 7.73 -8.57
CA VAL A 280 -4.73 6.30 -8.76
C VAL A 280 -5.13 5.98 -10.19
N LEU A 281 -6.06 6.76 -10.75
CA LEU A 281 -6.52 6.58 -12.14
C LEU A 281 -5.41 6.80 -13.16
N ASP A 282 -4.63 7.88 -13.00
CA ASP A 282 -3.48 8.18 -13.86
C ASP A 282 -2.46 7.03 -13.83
N MET A 283 -2.20 6.48 -12.64
CA MET A 283 -1.30 5.34 -12.51
C MET A 283 -1.86 4.05 -13.12
N MET A 284 -3.15 3.79 -12.99
CA MET A 284 -3.80 2.64 -13.61
C MET A 284 -3.73 2.73 -15.14
N GLU A 285 -3.98 3.91 -15.71
CA GLU A 285 -3.88 4.17 -17.14
C GLU A 285 -2.44 4.01 -17.65
N ARG A 286 -1.47 4.72 -17.03
CA ARG A 286 -0.04 4.62 -17.37
C ARG A 286 0.52 3.22 -17.23
N SER A 287 -0.01 2.42 -16.34
CA SER A 287 0.41 1.04 -16.13
C SER A 287 -0.26 0.05 -17.10
N GLY A 288 -1.16 0.53 -17.95
CA GLY A 288 -1.90 -0.31 -18.90
C GLY A 288 -2.93 -1.24 -18.27
N VAL A 289 -3.21 -1.08 -16.96
CA VAL A 289 -4.22 -1.90 -16.26
C VAL A 289 -5.63 -1.30 -16.35
N LEU A 290 -5.75 -0.03 -16.74
CA LEU A 290 -6.99 0.61 -17.16
C LEU A 290 -6.89 0.83 -18.68
N PRO A 291 -7.58 0.00 -19.48
CA PRO A 291 -7.40 0.02 -20.94
C PRO A 291 -7.93 1.29 -21.60
N ASP A 292 -8.95 1.91 -21.01
CA ASP A 292 -9.56 3.14 -21.52
C ASP A 292 -10.08 4.00 -20.36
N ARG A 293 -9.50 5.19 -20.21
CA ARG A 293 -9.91 6.17 -19.20
C ARG A 293 -11.35 6.65 -19.36
N SER A 294 -11.90 6.61 -20.58
CA SER A 294 -13.30 6.99 -20.83
C SER A 294 -14.32 6.05 -20.17
N LEU A 295 -13.91 4.86 -19.76
CA LEU A 295 -14.75 3.92 -19.00
C LEU A 295 -15.15 4.45 -17.61
N ILE A 296 -14.45 5.46 -17.10
CA ILE A 296 -14.71 6.01 -15.77
C ILE A 296 -14.97 7.52 -15.82
N SER A 297 -16.19 7.92 -15.49
CA SER A 297 -16.57 9.33 -15.41
C SER A 297 -16.14 9.95 -14.07
N ALA A 298 -16.07 11.27 -14.00
CA ALA A 298 -15.81 11.98 -12.75
C ALA A 298 -16.85 11.65 -11.67
N SER A 299 -18.12 11.46 -12.05
CA SER A 299 -19.19 11.06 -11.11
C SER A 299 -18.98 9.65 -10.58
N THR A 300 -18.48 8.71 -11.41
CA THR A 300 -18.13 7.36 -10.96
C THR A 300 -16.98 7.41 -9.96
N VAL A 301 -15.98 8.25 -10.19
CA VAL A 301 -14.85 8.44 -9.24
C VAL A 301 -15.35 8.97 -7.89
N GLN A 302 -16.25 9.96 -7.90
CA GLN A 302 -16.84 10.48 -6.66
C GLN A 302 -17.70 9.46 -5.91
N ARG A 303 -18.35 8.54 -6.63
CA ARG A 303 -19.07 7.42 -6.01
C ARG A 303 -18.13 6.43 -5.36
N ILE A 304 -16.93 6.23 -5.89
CA ILE A 304 -15.93 5.31 -5.32
C ILE A 304 -15.19 5.95 -4.14
N PHE A 305 -14.75 7.20 -4.28
CA PHE A 305 -14.01 7.94 -3.24
C PHE A 305 -14.98 8.86 -2.48
N ARG A 306 -15.51 8.37 -1.36
CA ARG A 306 -16.66 8.94 -0.61
C ARG A 306 -16.19 9.89 0.50
N THR A 307 -15.98 11.16 0.16
CA THR A 307 -15.64 12.20 1.14
C THR A 307 -16.78 12.45 2.13
N ASP A 308 -18.03 12.26 1.74
CA ASP A 308 -19.20 12.40 2.62
C ASP A 308 -19.21 11.41 3.78
N ILE A 309 -18.74 10.16 3.56
CA ILE A 309 -18.57 9.15 4.62
C ILE A 309 -17.43 9.57 5.57
N TYR A 310 -16.31 10.06 5.00
CA TYR A 310 -15.20 10.60 5.77
C TYR A 310 -15.62 11.76 6.67
N ASP A 311 -16.37 12.72 6.14
CA ASP A 311 -16.87 13.89 6.88
C ASP A 311 -17.85 13.48 7.97
N SER A 312 -18.73 12.51 7.70
CA SER A 312 -19.64 11.94 8.68
C SER A 312 -18.88 11.28 9.84
N ALA A 313 -17.83 10.53 9.55
CA ALA A 313 -16.98 9.90 10.55
C ALA A 313 -16.21 10.95 11.40
N ARG A 314 -15.72 12.02 10.80
CA ARG A 314 -15.10 13.14 11.51
C ARG A 314 -16.09 13.82 12.45
N THR A 315 -17.31 14.04 11.98
CA THR A 315 -18.39 14.62 12.80
C THR A 315 -18.69 13.71 14.01
N LEU A 316 -18.76 12.41 13.81
CA LEU A 316 -18.95 11.42 14.89
C LEU A 316 -17.80 11.47 15.91
N LEU A 317 -16.54 11.60 15.45
CA LEU A 317 -15.37 11.75 16.33
C LEU A 317 -15.44 13.04 17.16
N ALA A 318 -15.77 14.17 16.54
CA ALA A 318 -15.91 15.46 17.19
C ALA A 318 -16.99 15.42 18.30
N ALA A 319 -18.13 14.80 18.02
CA ALA A 319 -19.22 14.66 18.99
C ALA A 319 -18.81 13.81 20.22
N ARG A 320 -17.78 12.98 20.10
CA ARG A 320 -17.23 12.16 21.19
C ARG A 320 -16.01 12.79 21.90
N GLY A 321 -15.68 14.05 21.58
CA GLY A 321 -14.58 14.79 22.20
C GLY A 321 -13.19 14.36 21.77
N ALA A 322 -13.06 13.58 20.70
CA ALA A 322 -11.76 13.29 20.11
C ALA A 322 -11.27 14.52 19.33
N SER A 323 -10.01 14.93 19.54
CA SER A 323 -9.40 15.98 18.71
C SER A 323 -9.44 15.57 17.23
N ILE A 324 -9.90 16.48 16.37
CA ILE A 324 -10.03 16.24 14.94
C ILE A 324 -8.75 16.68 14.22
#